data_6b5641188fbded3ff7b1cd3e1239043a
#
_entry.id   6b5641188fbded3ff7b1cd3e1239043a
#
_cell.length_a   1.000
_cell.length_b   1.000
_cell.length_c   1.000
_cell.angle_alpha   90.00
_cell.angle_beta   90.00
_cell.angle_gamma   90.00
#
_symmetry.space_group_name_H-M   'P 1'
#
loop_
_entity.id
_entity.type
_entity.pdbx_description
1 polymer ?
#
loop_
_entity_poly.entity_id
_entity_poly.type
_entity_poly.pdbx_seq_one_letter_code
_entity_poly.pdbx_strand_id
1 'polypeptide(L)'
;VEERMYAAGKIPGSFFRREGRPSSEAILACRLIDRPLRPTFVRGLRNEVQVVVTVMSQDPEEYYDVVAINGASAATQLSGLPVSGAVGGVRMALIADDKHPEGQWVAFPNHEQHERALFEMVVAGRIVKKGRKDDVAIMMVEAGAGTNVAERIADGAPAPQEAAVAEGLEAAKPFIKTLCEAQNGLAERAAKETQEFPLFPAYGDDVFEAVEKAATKKLEKLLTIPGKQERDDATNDYMEQIEDKLLDQFEDLDEADASKQIRSAYNALMKQIVRQKILSEGFRIDGRGVTDIRDLSVE
;
A
#
# COMPACT_ATOMS: atom_id res chain seq x y z
N VAL A 1 15.05 3.98 -7.96
CA VAL A 1 15.10 3.63 -9.39
C VAL A 1 16.15 4.49 -10.06
N GLU A 2 16.99 3.87 -10.87
CA GLU A 2 18.05 4.51 -11.63
C GLU A 2 17.77 4.37 -13.13
N GLU A 3 17.30 5.44 -13.74
CA GLU A 3 17.16 5.53 -15.19
C GLU A 3 18.50 5.95 -15.79
N ARG A 4 19.14 5.03 -16.46
CA ARG A 4 20.42 5.31 -17.13
C ARG A 4 20.16 5.81 -18.55
N MET A 5 20.86 6.87 -18.97
CA MET A 5 20.68 7.43 -20.32
C MET A 5 21.00 6.42 -21.43
N TYR A 6 21.92 5.48 -21.18
CA TYR A 6 22.22 4.42 -22.12
C TYR A 6 21.05 3.43 -22.35
N ALA A 7 20.12 3.30 -21.38
CA ALA A 7 18.93 2.48 -21.55
C ALA A 7 18.03 2.98 -22.70
N ALA A 8 18.06 4.28 -22.97
CA ALA A 8 17.40 4.91 -24.11
C ALA A 8 18.35 5.15 -25.29
N GLY A 9 19.51 4.50 -25.34
CA GLY A 9 20.50 4.66 -26.40
C GLY A 9 21.22 6.01 -26.39
N LYS A 10 21.24 6.71 -25.27
CA LYS A 10 21.83 8.05 -25.14
C LYS A 10 23.06 8.04 -24.26
N ILE A 11 23.92 9.05 -24.45
CA ILE A 11 25.10 9.31 -23.63
C ILE A 11 24.85 10.59 -22.82
N PRO A 12 25.26 10.66 -21.53
CA PRO A 12 25.15 11.88 -20.77
C PRO A 12 25.81 13.06 -21.47
N GLY A 13 25.01 14.07 -21.86
CA GLY A 13 25.42 15.19 -22.72
C GLY A 13 25.64 16.50 -21.97
N SER A 14 25.49 16.54 -20.64
CA SER A 14 25.74 17.73 -19.84
C SER A 14 27.23 18.04 -19.72
N PHE A 15 27.57 19.25 -19.24
CA PHE A 15 28.95 19.64 -18.98
C PHE A 15 29.76 18.60 -18.17
N PHE A 16 29.11 17.98 -17.18
CA PHE A 16 29.74 16.97 -16.33
C PHE A 16 29.82 15.57 -16.95
N ARG A 17 29.16 15.33 -18.08
CA ARG A 17 29.13 14.04 -18.80
C ARG A 17 28.82 12.84 -17.91
N ARG A 18 27.91 12.99 -16.98
CA ARG A 18 27.45 11.97 -16.04
C ARG A 18 25.96 12.02 -15.89
N GLU A 19 25.39 10.95 -15.33
CA GLU A 19 23.97 10.87 -15.01
C GLU A 19 23.55 12.03 -14.11
N GLY A 20 22.37 12.59 -14.37
CA GLY A 20 21.78 13.66 -13.59
C GLY A 20 21.08 13.16 -12.33
N ARG A 21 20.22 14.02 -11.79
CA ARG A 21 19.28 13.62 -10.73
C ARG A 21 18.21 12.68 -11.30
N PRO A 22 17.61 11.81 -10.47
CA PRO A 22 16.47 11.00 -10.89
C PRO A 22 15.35 11.87 -11.47
N SER A 23 14.68 11.36 -12.50
CA SER A 23 13.49 12.00 -13.08
C SER A 23 12.31 11.96 -12.10
N SER A 24 11.26 12.74 -12.37
CA SER A 24 10.02 12.66 -11.60
C SER A 24 9.38 11.28 -11.74
N GLU A 25 9.45 10.70 -12.93
CA GLU A 25 8.96 9.34 -13.22
C GLU A 25 9.70 8.29 -12.37
N ALA A 26 11.03 8.37 -12.30
CA ALA A 26 11.83 7.48 -11.45
C ALA A 26 11.45 7.59 -9.97
N ILE A 27 11.19 8.81 -9.48
CA ILE A 27 10.76 9.03 -8.10
C ILE A 27 9.36 8.45 -7.87
N LEU A 28 8.43 8.62 -8.80
CA LEU A 28 7.09 8.03 -8.72
C LEU A 28 7.16 6.50 -8.78
N ALA A 29 7.98 5.93 -9.65
CA ALA A 29 8.20 4.48 -9.70
C ALA A 29 8.78 3.95 -8.38
N CYS A 30 9.69 4.66 -7.71
CA CYS A 30 10.17 4.30 -6.38
C CYS A 30 9.01 4.21 -5.37
N ARG A 31 8.07 5.16 -5.41
CA ARG A 31 6.90 5.15 -4.51
C ARG A 31 5.93 4.01 -4.83
N LEU A 32 5.73 3.69 -6.11
CA LEU A 32 4.92 2.54 -6.54
C LEU A 32 5.51 1.21 -6.07
N ILE A 33 6.83 1.09 -6.02
CA ILE A 33 7.53 -0.09 -5.48
C ILE A 33 7.41 -0.13 -3.96
N ASP A 34 7.74 0.95 -3.28
CA ASP A 34 7.84 1.01 -1.82
C ASP A 34 6.49 0.73 -1.13
N ARG A 35 5.40 1.31 -1.63
CA ARG A 35 4.07 1.19 -1.01
C ARG A 35 3.58 -0.25 -0.82
N PRO A 36 3.61 -1.13 -1.82
CA PRO A 36 3.21 -2.53 -1.65
C PRO A 36 4.32 -3.42 -1.07
N LEU A 37 5.59 -3.08 -1.24
CA LEU A 37 6.71 -3.91 -0.79
C LEU A 37 7.01 -3.73 0.70
N ARG A 38 7.00 -2.50 1.21
CA ARG A 38 7.31 -2.19 2.62
C ARG A 38 6.47 -3.00 3.63
N PRO A 39 5.15 -3.18 3.47
CA PRO A 39 4.33 -3.95 4.40
C PRO A 39 4.61 -5.47 4.39
N THR A 40 5.40 -5.97 3.44
CA THR A 40 5.74 -7.41 3.38
C THR A 40 6.85 -7.81 4.34
N PHE A 41 7.66 -6.86 4.79
CA PHE A 41 8.72 -7.13 5.76
C PHE A 41 8.14 -7.46 7.13
N VAL A 42 8.83 -8.34 7.85
CA VAL A 42 8.42 -8.72 9.20
C VAL A 42 8.38 -7.49 10.12
N ARG A 43 7.35 -7.43 10.96
CA ARG A 43 7.21 -6.35 11.94
C ARG A 43 8.36 -6.36 12.94
N GLY A 44 8.89 -5.18 13.23
CA GLY A 44 10.02 -5.03 14.14
C GLY A 44 11.39 -5.09 13.48
N LEU A 45 11.48 -5.40 12.20
CA LEU A 45 12.74 -5.27 11.45
C LEU A 45 13.13 -3.78 11.37
N ARG A 46 14.30 -3.45 11.92
CA ARG A 46 14.85 -2.06 11.94
C ARG A 46 16.12 -1.92 11.11
N ASN A 47 16.56 -2.99 10.50
CA ASN A 47 17.68 -2.95 9.58
C ASN A 47 17.33 -2.07 8.38
N GLU A 48 18.30 -1.29 7.90
CA GLU A 48 18.16 -0.56 6.64
C GLU A 48 18.07 -1.59 5.49
N VAL A 49 17.06 -1.42 4.64
CA VAL A 49 16.87 -2.23 3.44
C VAL A 49 16.87 -1.31 2.23
N GLN A 50 17.82 -1.51 1.35
CA GLN A 50 17.93 -0.78 0.09
C GLN A 50 17.61 -1.70 -1.08
N VAL A 51 16.64 -1.30 -1.90
CA VAL A 51 16.30 -1.96 -3.17
C VAL A 51 16.66 -1.01 -4.30
N VAL A 52 17.60 -1.43 -5.13
CA VAL A 52 18.06 -0.67 -6.29
C VAL A 52 17.53 -1.32 -7.56
N VAL A 53 16.78 -0.55 -8.34
CA VAL A 53 16.30 -0.95 -9.67
C VAL A 53 17.00 -0.11 -10.70
N THR A 54 17.82 -0.74 -11.54
CA THR A 54 18.54 -0.07 -12.62
C THR A 54 17.89 -0.40 -13.96
N VAL A 55 17.38 0.62 -14.64
CA VAL A 55 16.82 0.49 -16.00
C VAL A 55 17.98 0.43 -16.98
N MET A 56 18.24 -0.77 -17.53
CA MET A 56 19.39 -1.02 -18.41
C MET A 56 19.02 -0.96 -19.89
N SER A 57 17.76 -1.22 -20.22
CA SER A 57 17.20 -1.11 -21.57
C SER A 57 15.72 -0.82 -21.45
N GLN A 58 15.19 0.05 -22.28
CA GLN A 58 13.79 0.44 -22.27
C GLN A 58 13.25 0.44 -23.71
N ASP A 59 12.08 -0.19 -23.89
CA ASP A 59 11.26 0.01 -25.05
C ASP A 59 10.53 1.37 -24.88
N PRO A 60 10.66 2.33 -25.80
CA PRO A 60 10.03 3.64 -25.67
C PRO A 60 8.49 3.59 -25.74
N GLU A 61 7.90 2.48 -26.16
CA GLU A 61 6.45 2.30 -26.23
C GLU A 61 5.85 1.68 -24.95
N GLU A 62 6.70 1.19 -24.02
CA GLU A 62 6.26 0.42 -22.86
C GLU A 62 6.61 1.09 -21.52
N TYR A 63 5.78 0.84 -20.51
CA TYR A 63 6.04 1.26 -19.14
C TYR A 63 6.94 0.27 -18.40
N TYR A 64 7.94 0.78 -17.69
CA TYR A 64 8.83 -0.06 -16.88
C TYR A 64 8.42 -0.18 -15.42
N ASP A 65 7.52 0.69 -14.93
CA ASP A 65 7.19 0.82 -13.50
C ASP A 65 6.61 -0.46 -12.88
N VAL A 66 5.66 -1.12 -13.55
CA VAL A 66 5.11 -2.40 -13.07
C VAL A 66 6.13 -3.55 -13.19
N VAL A 67 6.99 -3.51 -14.19
CA VAL A 67 8.14 -4.44 -14.30
C VAL A 67 9.08 -4.24 -13.12
N ALA A 68 9.33 -2.98 -12.73
CA ALA A 68 10.17 -2.63 -11.60
C ALA A 68 9.55 -3.11 -10.26
N ILE A 69 8.22 -3.00 -10.08
CA ILE A 69 7.52 -3.56 -8.90
C ILE A 69 7.77 -5.06 -8.81
N ASN A 70 7.52 -5.79 -9.89
CA ASN A 70 7.65 -7.25 -9.93
C ASN A 70 9.11 -7.69 -9.76
N GLY A 71 10.06 -7.00 -10.39
CA GLY A 71 11.49 -7.25 -10.26
C GLY A 71 12.01 -7.00 -8.84
N ALA A 72 11.61 -5.90 -8.21
CA ALA A 72 11.95 -5.57 -6.83
C ALA A 72 11.41 -6.62 -5.84
N SER A 73 10.17 -7.05 -6.04
CA SER A 73 9.55 -8.10 -5.22
C SER A 73 10.28 -9.43 -5.37
N ALA A 74 10.58 -9.86 -6.60
CA ALA A 74 11.33 -11.09 -6.85
C ALA A 74 12.73 -11.04 -6.20
N ALA A 75 13.48 -9.94 -6.41
CA ALA A 75 14.80 -9.76 -5.83
C ALA A 75 14.78 -9.81 -4.29
N THR A 76 13.76 -9.21 -3.67
CA THR A 76 13.58 -9.22 -2.22
C THR A 76 13.35 -10.65 -1.70
N GLN A 77 12.51 -11.45 -2.37
CA GLN A 77 12.29 -12.85 -2.01
C GLN A 77 13.56 -13.70 -2.15
N LEU A 78 14.39 -13.43 -3.19
CA LEU A 78 15.61 -14.17 -3.41
C LEU A 78 16.74 -13.80 -2.43
N SER A 79 16.64 -12.68 -1.75
CA SER A 79 17.72 -12.11 -0.93
C SER A 79 17.93 -12.81 0.41
N GLY A 80 16.98 -13.60 0.89
CA GLY A 80 16.98 -14.19 2.24
C GLY A 80 16.47 -13.21 3.32
N LEU A 81 15.88 -12.09 2.94
CA LEU A 81 15.21 -11.18 3.87
C LEU A 81 13.88 -11.78 4.38
N PRO A 82 13.47 -11.48 5.63
CA PRO A 82 12.24 -12.00 6.21
C PRO A 82 11.03 -11.23 5.64
N VAL A 83 10.48 -11.72 4.54
CA VAL A 83 9.32 -11.16 3.84
C VAL A 83 8.15 -12.14 3.80
N SER A 84 6.94 -11.62 3.77
CA SER A 84 5.71 -12.42 3.82
C SER A 84 5.24 -12.98 2.47
N GLY A 85 6.09 -12.92 1.43
CA GLY A 85 5.83 -13.49 0.11
C GLY A 85 5.83 -12.47 -1.03
N ALA A 86 5.48 -12.94 -2.24
CA ALA A 86 5.49 -12.17 -3.47
C ALA A 86 4.47 -11.05 -3.52
N VAL A 87 4.85 -9.96 -4.16
CA VAL A 87 3.95 -8.88 -4.59
C VAL A 87 3.93 -8.85 -6.12
N GLY A 88 2.74 -8.94 -6.70
CA GLY A 88 2.51 -8.73 -8.13
C GLY A 88 1.96 -7.34 -8.40
N GLY A 89 2.45 -6.67 -9.44
CA GLY A 89 1.97 -5.36 -9.88
C GLY A 89 1.53 -5.39 -11.34
N VAL A 90 0.39 -4.77 -11.65
CA VAL A 90 -0.17 -4.67 -13.00
C VAL A 90 -0.70 -3.24 -13.22
N ARG A 91 -0.50 -2.72 -14.44
CA ARG A 91 -1.17 -1.50 -14.91
C ARG A 91 -2.41 -1.91 -15.69
N MET A 92 -3.53 -1.25 -15.40
CA MET A 92 -4.82 -1.45 -16.05
C MET A 92 -5.29 -0.13 -16.68
N ALA A 93 -5.82 -0.17 -17.89
CA ALA A 93 -6.42 0.98 -18.55
C ALA A 93 -7.85 0.64 -19.01
N LEU A 94 -8.79 1.52 -18.76
CA LEU A 94 -10.15 1.45 -19.29
C LEU A 94 -10.20 2.19 -20.62
N ILE A 95 -10.39 1.46 -21.71
CA ILE A 95 -10.39 2.00 -23.07
C ILE A 95 -11.74 1.75 -23.70
N ALA A 96 -12.41 2.81 -24.18
CA ALA A 96 -13.61 2.70 -25.02
C ALA A 96 -13.23 2.82 -26.48
N ASP A 97 -13.82 1.96 -27.31
CA ASP A 97 -13.69 1.95 -28.77
C ASP A 97 -15.02 1.53 -29.43
N ASP A 98 -15.06 1.48 -30.76
CA ASP A 98 -16.26 1.11 -31.52
C ASP A 98 -16.77 -0.32 -31.19
N LYS A 99 -15.90 -1.22 -30.75
CA LYS A 99 -16.24 -2.59 -30.38
C LYS A 99 -16.69 -2.70 -28.92
N HIS A 100 -16.17 -1.82 -28.08
CA HIS A 100 -16.42 -1.77 -26.65
C HIS A 100 -16.79 -0.34 -26.25
N PRO A 101 -17.99 0.13 -26.61
CA PRO A 101 -18.41 1.52 -26.35
C PRO A 101 -18.53 1.80 -24.84
N GLU A 102 -18.83 0.79 -24.02
CA GLU A 102 -18.89 0.92 -22.55
C GLU A 102 -17.49 0.89 -21.89
N GLY A 103 -16.46 0.65 -22.67
CA GLY A 103 -15.10 0.51 -22.21
C GLY A 103 -14.72 -0.95 -21.89
N GLN A 104 -13.43 -1.25 -22.11
CA GLN A 104 -12.83 -2.54 -21.78
C GLN A 104 -11.55 -2.31 -20.97
N TRP A 105 -11.35 -3.13 -19.93
CA TRP A 105 -10.11 -3.13 -19.17
C TRP A 105 -9.00 -3.87 -19.92
N VAL A 106 -7.90 -3.17 -20.17
CA VAL A 106 -6.68 -3.67 -20.81
C VAL A 106 -5.58 -3.73 -19.78
N ALA A 107 -4.97 -4.91 -19.62
CA ALA A 107 -3.81 -5.08 -18.74
C ALA A 107 -2.52 -4.80 -19.52
N PHE A 108 -1.53 -4.19 -18.86
CA PHE A 108 -0.24 -3.80 -19.44
C PHE A 108 -0.39 -2.94 -20.70
N PRO A 109 -1.16 -1.82 -20.64
CA PRO A 109 -1.31 -0.94 -21.79
C PRO A 109 0.05 -0.32 -22.15
N ASN A 110 0.33 -0.22 -23.45
CA ASN A 110 1.42 0.60 -23.94
C ASN A 110 1.09 2.10 -23.91
N HIS A 111 2.01 2.98 -24.26
CA HIS A 111 1.81 4.43 -24.22
C HIS A 111 0.62 4.89 -25.10
N GLU A 112 0.48 4.36 -26.31
CA GLU A 112 -0.65 4.69 -27.22
C GLU A 112 -2.00 4.30 -26.59
N GLN A 113 -2.08 3.09 -26.03
CA GLN A 113 -3.29 2.61 -25.35
C GLN A 113 -3.60 3.43 -24.11
N HIS A 114 -2.58 3.83 -23.36
CA HIS A 114 -2.72 4.66 -22.18
C HIS A 114 -3.25 6.07 -22.53
N GLU A 115 -2.76 6.69 -23.58
CA GLU A 115 -3.28 8.01 -24.06
C GLU A 115 -4.78 7.95 -24.40
N ARG A 116 -5.26 6.79 -24.83
CA ARG A 116 -6.68 6.54 -25.15
C ARG A 116 -7.51 6.13 -23.93
N ALA A 117 -6.89 5.90 -22.78
CA ALA A 117 -7.60 5.49 -21.58
C ALA A 117 -8.55 6.59 -21.08
N LEU A 118 -9.74 6.19 -20.62
CA LEU A 118 -10.65 7.03 -19.85
C LEU A 118 -10.25 7.08 -18.38
N PHE A 119 -9.73 5.96 -17.90
CA PHE A 119 -9.26 5.77 -16.54
C PHE A 119 -8.11 4.77 -16.52
N GLU A 120 -7.16 4.98 -15.65
CA GLU A 120 -6.03 4.08 -15.46
C GLU A 120 -5.80 3.77 -13.99
N MET A 121 -5.18 2.64 -13.72
CA MET A 121 -4.69 2.33 -12.39
C MET A 121 -3.51 1.37 -12.42
N VAL A 122 -2.57 1.57 -11.51
CA VAL A 122 -1.56 0.59 -11.12
C VAL A 122 -2.07 -0.12 -9.87
N VAL A 123 -2.22 -1.43 -9.96
CA VAL A 123 -2.73 -2.26 -8.87
C VAL A 123 -1.62 -3.23 -8.45
N ALA A 124 -1.32 -3.27 -7.17
CA ALA A 124 -0.41 -4.27 -6.61
C ALA A 124 -1.09 -5.06 -5.48
N GLY A 125 -0.77 -6.34 -5.41
CA GLY A 125 -1.36 -7.24 -4.45
C GLY A 125 -0.53 -8.50 -4.22
N ARG A 126 -1.01 -9.37 -3.36
CA ARG A 126 -0.40 -10.65 -3.05
C ARG A 126 -1.44 -11.76 -2.93
N ILE A 127 -1.00 -13.00 -3.07
CA ILE A 127 -1.87 -14.15 -2.82
C ILE A 127 -2.10 -14.28 -1.32
N VAL A 128 -3.35 -14.51 -0.95
CA VAL A 128 -3.80 -14.78 0.42
C VAL A 128 -4.74 -15.97 0.44
N LYS A 129 -4.83 -16.65 1.56
CA LYS A 129 -5.84 -17.71 1.76
C LYS A 129 -7.18 -17.10 2.16
N LYS A 130 -8.23 -17.39 1.39
CA LYS A 130 -9.62 -17.08 1.73
C LYS A 130 -10.38 -18.40 1.91
N GLY A 131 -10.41 -18.89 3.15
CA GLY A 131 -10.88 -20.25 3.44
C GLY A 131 -9.95 -21.31 2.81
N ARG A 132 -10.49 -22.13 1.91
CA ARG A 132 -9.74 -23.19 1.20
C ARG A 132 -9.20 -22.76 -0.16
N LYS A 133 -9.50 -21.55 -0.62
CA LYS A 133 -9.12 -21.05 -1.95
C LYS A 133 -8.07 -19.95 -1.81
N ASP A 134 -7.25 -19.82 -2.83
CA ASP A 134 -6.37 -18.68 -2.99
C ASP A 134 -7.17 -17.52 -3.59
N ASP A 135 -6.99 -16.34 -3.01
CA ASP A 135 -7.52 -15.07 -3.49
C ASP A 135 -6.36 -14.06 -3.54
N VAL A 136 -6.59 -12.91 -4.14
CA VAL A 136 -5.63 -11.82 -4.18
C VAL A 136 -6.10 -10.70 -3.27
N ALA A 137 -5.28 -10.37 -2.27
CA ALA A 137 -5.46 -9.16 -1.48
C ALA A 137 -4.77 -8.00 -2.19
N ILE A 138 -5.55 -6.99 -2.57
CA ILE A 138 -5.03 -5.75 -3.13
C ILE A 138 -4.37 -4.94 -2.00
N MET A 139 -3.13 -4.54 -2.21
CA MET A 139 -2.31 -3.83 -1.22
C MET A 139 -2.10 -2.37 -1.59
N MET A 140 -2.12 -2.04 -2.88
CA MET A 140 -1.89 -0.70 -3.37
C MET A 140 -2.71 -0.48 -4.64
N VAL A 141 -3.30 0.69 -4.73
CA VAL A 141 -3.91 1.24 -5.95
C VAL A 141 -3.39 2.67 -6.12
N GLU A 142 -2.92 2.97 -7.31
CA GLU A 142 -2.64 4.33 -7.77
C GLU A 142 -3.44 4.52 -9.04
N ALA A 143 -4.34 5.49 -9.06
CA ALA A 143 -5.29 5.65 -10.16
C ALA A 143 -5.41 7.09 -10.59
N GLY A 144 -5.74 7.28 -11.86
CA GLY A 144 -5.96 8.59 -12.47
C GLY A 144 -6.96 8.54 -13.59
N ALA A 145 -7.53 9.70 -13.89
CA ALA A 145 -8.32 9.89 -15.10
C ALA A 145 -7.37 10.06 -16.31
N GLY A 146 -7.82 9.60 -17.46
CA GLY A 146 -7.09 9.80 -18.72
C GLY A 146 -7.02 11.26 -19.14
N THR A 147 -6.18 11.55 -20.12
CA THR A 147 -6.03 12.91 -20.68
C THR A 147 -7.33 13.36 -21.34
N ASN A 148 -7.73 14.59 -21.04
CA ASN A 148 -8.94 15.23 -21.60
C ASN A 148 -10.23 14.41 -21.40
N VAL A 149 -10.30 13.62 -20.32
CA VAL A 149 -11.44 12.72 -20.07
C VAL A 149 -12.78 13.46 -19.97
N ALA A 150 -12.78 14.65 -19.37
CA ALA A 150 -14.00 15.46 -19.24
C ALA A 150 -14.58 15.87 -20.62
N GLU A 151 -13.72 16.28 -21.55
CA GLU A 151 -14.11 16.61 -22.91
C GLU A 151 -14.63 15.36 -23.65
N ARG A 152 -13.92 14.24 -23.52
CA ARG A 152 -14.32 12.97 -24.11
C ARG A 152 -15.66 12.45 -23.60
N ILE A 153 -15.94 12.63 -22.30
CA ILE A 153 -17.27 12.31 -21.74
C ILE A 153 -18.34 13.24 -22.28
N ALA A 154 -18.05 14.53 -22.44
CA ALA A 154 -18.96 15.47 -23.07
C ALA A 154 -19.28 15.11 -24.54
N ASP A 155 -18.33 14.50 -25.24
CA ASP A 155 -18.45 14.00 -26.62
C ASP A 155 -19.10 12.60 -26.70
N GLY A 156 -19.54 12.03 -25.56
CA GLY A 156 -20.29 10.78 -25.50
C GLY A 156 -19.52 9.53 -25.03
N ALA A 157 -18.27 9.67 -24.61
CA ALA A 157 -17.56 8.55 -23.99
C ALA A 157 -18.17 8.18 -22.63
N PRO A 158 -18.14 6.91 -22.23
CA PRO A 158 -18.68 6.49 -20.93
C PRO A 158 -17.88 7.10 -19.78
N ALA A 159 -18.59 7.63 -18.78
CA ALA A 159 -17.95 8.14 -17.56
C ALA A 159 -17.56 6.96 -16.66
N PRO A 160 -16.27 6.82 -16.25
CA PRO A 160 -15.86 5.81 -15.32
C PRO A 160 -16.49 6.06 -13.95
N GLN A 161 -17.39 5.17 -13.52
CA GLN A 161 -18.05 5.21 -12.23
C GLN A 161 -17.41 4.21 -11.27
N GLU A 162 -17.77 4.27 -9.99
CA GLU A 162 -17.24 3.39 -8.94
C GLU A 162 -17.38 1.90 -9.28
N ALA A 163 -18.49 1.52 -9.93
CA ALA A 163 -18.70 0.14 -10.38
C ALA A 163 -17.65 -0.32 -11.40
N ALA A 164 -17.31 0.54 -12.38
CA ALA A 164 -16.28 0.25 -13.37
C ALA A 164 -14.90 0.13 -12.71
N VAL A 165 -14.59 1.00 -11.74
CA VAL A 165 -13.32 0.91 -10.98
C VAL A 165 -13.25 -0.40 -10.18
N ALA A 166 -14.34 -0.79 -9.52
CA ALA A 166 -14.41 -2.05 -8.78
C ALA A 166 -14.20 -3.26 -9.72
N GLU A 167 -14.81 -3.25 -10.90
CA GLU A 167 -14.63 -4.28 -11.93
C GLU A 167 -13.16 -4.35 -12.38
N GLY A 168 -12.53 -3.22 -12.62
CA GLY A 168 -11.11 -3.16 -12.98
C GLY A 168 -10.17 -3.72 -11.90
N LEU A 169 -10.49 -3.49 -10.63
CA LEU A 169 -9.76 -4.09 -9.51
C LEU A 169 -9.91 -5.63 -9.49
N GLU A 170 -11.10 -6.15 -9.75
CA GLU A 170 -11.30 -7.59 -9.86
C GLU A 170 -10.60 -8.16 -11.10
N ALA A 171 -10.63 -7.44 -12.24
CA ALA A 171 -9.94 -7.82 -13.48
C ALA A 171 -8.41 -7.85 -13.32
N ALA A 172 -7.84 -7.08 -12.41
CA ALA A 172 -6.40 -7.07 -12.12
C ALA A 172 -5.93 -8.33 -11.37
N LYS A 173 -6.79 -8.96 -10.56
CA LYS A 173 -6.40 -10.09 -9.68
C LYS A 173 -5.80 -11.30 -10.39
N PRO A 174 -6.31 -11.79 -11.53
CA PRO A 174 -5.70 -12.91 -12.24
C PRO A 174 -4.26 -12.64 -12.67
N PHE A 175 -3.97 -11.44 -13.14
CA PHE A 175 -2.61 -11.03 -13.55
C PHE A 175 -1.67 -10.98 -12.34
N ILE A 176 -2.11 -10.36 -11.24
CA ILE A 176 -1.35 -10.31 -9.98
C ILE A 176 -1.06 -11.73 -9.47
N LYS A 177 -2.04 -12.62 -9.52
CA LYS A 177 -1.88 -14.02 -9.12
C LYS A 177 -0.81 -14.72 -9.94
N THR A 178 -0.88 -14.63 -11.27
CA THR A 178 0.12 -15.22 -12.17
C THR A 178 1.52 -14.70 -11.90
N LEU A 179 1.67 -13.38 -11.67
CA LEU A 179 2.96 -12.77 -11.36
C LEU A 179 3.51 -13.25 -10.00
N CYS A 180 2.66 -13.37 -9.00
CA CYS A 180 3.07 -13.92 -7.70
C CYS A 180 3.45 -15.39 -7.78
N GLU A 181 2.69 -16.22 -8.52
CA GLU A 181 3.00 -17.63 -8.74
C GLU A 181 4.34 -17.82 -9.46
N ALA A 182 4.64 -17.01 -10.49
CA ALA A 182 5.91 -17.03 -11.17
C ALA A 182 7.08 -16.67 -10.25
N GLN A 183 6.92 -15.66 -9.41
CA GLN A 183 7.93 -15.25 -8.42
C GLN A 183 8.14 -16.33 -7.35
N ASN A 184 7.06 -16.95 -6.86
CA ASN A 184 7.16 -18.06 -5.89
C ASN A 184 7.92 -19.24 -6.49
N GLY A 185 7.60 -19.64 -7.72
CA GLY A 185 8.34 -20.71 -8.42
C GLY A 185 9.81 -20.38 -8.71
N LEU A 186 10.15 -19.10 -8.84
CA LEU A 186 11.54 -18.65 -8.90
C LEU A 186 12.21 -18.75 -7.53
N ALA A 187 11.54 -18.32 -6.47
CA ALA A 187 12.06 -18.37 -5.10
C ALA A 187 12.31 -19.81 -4.63
N GLU A 188 11.41 -20.74 -4.93
CA GLU A 188 11.59 -22.17 -4.62
C GLU A 188 12.89 -22.75 -5.20
N ARG A 189 13.38 -22.23 -6.31
CA ARG A 189 14.58 -22.72 -7.01
C ARG A 189 15.86 -21.98 -6.65
N ALA A 190 15.76 -20.72 -6.24
CA ALA A 190 16.91 -19.82 -6.20
C ALA A 190 16.96 -18.90 -4.98
N ALA A 191 15.98 -18.91 -4.06
CA ALA A 191 16.05 -18.09 -2.88
C ALA A 191 17.20 -18.53 -1.97
N LYS A 192 17.85 -17.56 -1.34
CA LYS A 192 18.78 -17.81 -0.23
C LYS A 192 17.98 -18.23 0.99
N GLU A 193 18.62 -18.95 1.90
CA GLU A 193 18.03 -19.23 3.22
C GLU A 193 17.66 -17.92 3.92
N THR A 194 16.48 -17.90 4.56
CA THR A 194 16.04 -16.74 5.31
C THR A 194 16.97 -16.53 6.50
N GLN A 195 17.56 -15.36 6.59
CA GLN A 195 18.45 -14.98 7.68
C GLN A 195 17.64 -14.55 8.91
N GLU A 196 18.17 -14.84 10.07
CA GLU A 196 17.65 -14.32 11.33
C GLU A 196 18.10 -12.87 11.53
N PHE A 197 17.16 -12.01 11.82
CA PHE A 197 17.41 -10.62 12.15
C PHE A 197 16.84 -10.30 13.54
N PRO A 198 17.49 -9.44 14.33
CA PRO A 198 16.91 -8.96 15.57
C PRO A 198 15.63 -8.16 15.26
N LEU A 199 14.55 -8.56 15.92
CA LEU A 199 13.25 -7.91 15.79
C LEU A 199 12.99 -7.04 17.02
N PHE A 200 12.51 -5.84 16.78
CA PHE A 200 12.17 -4.86 17.81
C PHE A 200 10.68 -4.49 17.67
N PRO A 201 9.76 -5.34 18.16
CA PRO A 201 8.34 -5.04 18.16
C PRO A 201 8.08 -3.76 18.97
N ALA A 202 7.03 -3.03 18.62
CA ALA A 202 6.69 -1.78 19.28
C ALA A 202 6.15 -2.01 20.72
N TYR A 203 5.68 -3.22 21.02
CA TYR A 203 5.19 -3.69 22.32
C TYR A 203 5.23 -5.21 22.36
N GLY A 204 5.30 -5.77 23.57
CA GLY A 204 5.13 -7.21 23.83
C GLY A 204 3.65 -7.62 23.83
N ASP A 205 3.40 -8.92 23.64
CA ASP A 205 2.02 -9.45 23.65
C ASP A 205 1.39 -9.32 25.04
N ASP A 206 2.15 -9.50 26.10
CA ASP A 206 1.77 -9.30 27.52
C ASP A 206 1.33 -7.86 27.80
N VAL A 207 2.08 -6.87 27.27
CA VAL A 207 1.75 -5.45 27.37
C VAL A 207 0.44 -5.17 26.62
N PHE A 208 0.27 -5.72 25.41
CA PHE A 208 -0.95 -5.54 24.64
C PHE A 208 -2.17 -6.13 25.36
N GLU A 209 -2.08 -7.35 25.90
CA GLU A 209 -3.17 -7.98 26.65
C GLU A 209 -3.56 -7.20 27.90
N ALA A 210 -2.58 -6.66 28.63
CA ALA A 210 -2.84 -5.81 29.78
C ALA A 210 -3.58 -4.52 29.41
N VAL A 211 -3.14 -3.85 28.34
CA VAL A 211 -3.78 -2.63 27.82
C VAL A 211 -5.18 -2.94 27.28
N GLU A 212 -5.36 -4.01 26.52
CA GLU A 212 -6.65 -4.43 25.99
C GLU A 212 -7.67 -4.65 27.13
N LYS A 213 -7.27 -5.42 28.15
CA LYS A 213 -8.10 -5.68 29.32
C LYS A 213 -8.46 -4.42 30.09
N ALA A 214 -7.54 -3.47 30.23
CA ALA A 214 -7.73 -2.25 31.00
C ALA A 214 -8.50 -1.17 30.25
N ALA A 215 -8.32 -1.04 28.92
CA ALA A 215 -8.74 0.12 28.16
C ALA A 215 -9.97 -0.08 27.29
N THR A 216 -10.25 -1.28 26.76
CA THR A 216 -11.25 -1.52 25.71
C THR A 216 -12.59 -0.85 26.00
N LYS A 217 -13.22 -1.14 27.13
CA LYS A 217 -14.59 -0.71 27.43
C LYS A 217 -14.79 0.82 27.45
N LYS A 218 -13.81 1.55 27.99
CA LYS A 218 -13.89 3.03 28.05
C LYS A 218 -13.47 3.63 26.72
N LEU A 219 -12.46 3.05 26.06
CA LEU A 219 -11.98 3.51 24.77
C LEU A 219 -13.06 3.40 23.68
N GLU A 220 -13.83 2.31 23.64
CA GLU A 220 -14.98 2.15 22.74
C GLU A 220 -16.00 3.30 22.88
N LYS A 221 -16.23 3.78 24.10
CA LYS A 221 -17.13 4.91 24.36
C LYS A 221 -16.52 6.24 23.94
N LEU A 222 -15.25 6.47 24.24
CA LEU A 222 -14.56 7.71 23.87
C LEU A 222 -14.48 7.88 22.34
N LEU A 223 -14.32 6.78 21.62
CA LEU A 223 -14.27 6.78 20.16
C LEU A 223 -15.62 7.09 19.49
N THR A 224 -16.72 7.22 20.24
CA THR A 224 -18.02 7.67 19.71
C THR A 224 -18.23 9.18 19.85
N ILE A 225 -17.33 9.93 20.43
CA ILE A 225 -17.39 11.40 20.54
C ILE A 225 -17.27 11.99 19.12
N PRO A 226 -18.28 12.75 18.64
CA PRO A 226 -18.30 13.23 17.26
C PRO A 226 -17.22 14.29 16.98
N GLY A 227 -16.97 15.18 17.93
CA GLY A 227 -16.00 16.26 17.82
C GLY A 227 -14.57 15.71 17.77
N LYS A 228 -13.80 16.06 16.74
CA LYS A 228 -12.43 15.56 16.60
C LYS A 228 -11.56 15.97 17.78
N GLN A 229 -11.53 17.28 18.11
CA GLN A 229 -10.67 17.79 19.18
C GLN A 229 -11.06 17.18 20.52
N GLU A 230 -12.34 17.19 20.87
CA GLU A 230 -12.86 16.64 22.12
C GLU A 230 -12.54 15.13 22.25
N ARG A 231 -12.66 14.38 21.17
CA ARG A 231 -12.31 12.96 21.13
C ARG A 231 -10.82 12.74 21.30
N ASP A 232 -9.99 13.51 20.58
CA ASP A 232 -8.54 13.39 20.64
C ASP A 232 -8.04 13.74 22.06
N ASP A 233 -8.55 14.79 22.69
CA ASP A 233 -8.22 15.17 24.05
C ASP A 233 -8.65 14.07 25.04
N ALA A 234 -9.89 13.59 24.95
CA ALA A 234 -10.41 12.55 25.85
C ALA A 234 -9.66 11.20 25.69
N THR A 235 -9.23 10.84 24.50
CA THR A 235 -8.46 9.60 24.26
C THR A 235 -7.01 9.74 24.73
N ASN A 236 -6.41 10.93 24.63
CA ASN A 236 -5.08 11.22 25.15
C ASN A 236 -5.05 11.23 26.68
N ASP A 237 -5.99 11.92 27.32
CA ASP A 237 -6.11 11.93 28.78
C ASP A 237 -6.32 10.50 29.32
N TYR A 238 -7.08 9.70 28.58
CA TYR A 238 -7.29 8.31 28.98
C TYR A 238 -6.06 7.43 28.75
N MET A 239 -5.28 7.70 27.71
CA MET A 239 -4.00 7.02 27.49
C MET A 239 -3.04 7.24 28.67
N GLU A 240 -2.94 8.48 29.18
CA GLU A 240 -2.13 8.80 30.37
C GLU A 240 -2.61 8.04 31.61
N GLN A 241 -3.92 7.99 31.87
CA GLN A 241 -4.49 7.19 32.96
C GLN A 241 -4.18 5.69 32.85
N ILE A 242 -4.17 5.13 31.65
CA ILE A 242 -3.82 3.72 31.41
C ILE A 242 -2.34 3.49 31.62
N GLU A 243 -1.51 4.42 31.18
CA GLU A 243 -0.06 4.39 31.39
C GLU A 243 0.27 4.38 32.88
N ASP A 244 -0.20 5.37 33.64
CA ASP A 244 0.01 5.46 35.09
C ASP A 244 -0.45 4.19 35.83
N LYS A 245 -1.57 3.60 35.40
CA LYS A 245 -2.15 2.41 36.02
C LYS A 245 -1.34 1.14 35.76
N LEU A 246 -0.71 1.04 34.57
CA LEU A 246 -0.05 -0.19 34.12
C LEU A 246 1.46 -0.15 34.29
N LEU A 247 2.07 1.01 34.48
CA LEU A 247 3.51 1.19 34.52
C LEU A 247 4.14 0.26 35.58
N ASP A 248 3.58 0.22 36.78
CA ASP A 248 4.07 -0.61 37.90
C ASP A 248 3.91 -2.13 37.65
N GLN A 249 3.20 -2.54 36.60
CA GLN A 249 3.04 -3.98 36.27
C GLN A 249 4.20 -4.53 35.45
N PHE A 250 5.05 -3.66 34.91
CA PHE A 250 6.16 -4.03 34.02
C PHE A 250 7.51 -3.59 34.60
N GLU A 251 7.74 -3.95 35.87
CA GLU A 251 8.96 -3.62 36.62
C GLU A 251 10.24 -4.21 36.00
N ASP A 252 10.12 -5.24 35.17
CA ASP A 252 11.25 -5.86 34.42
C ASP A 252 11.73 -4.99 33.24
N LEU A 253 10.94 -4.00 32.84
CA LEU A 253 11.30 -3.05 31.78
C LEU A 253 11.80 -1.74 32.41
N ASP A 254 12.68 -1.06 31.69
CA ASP A 254 12.97 0.34 32.00
C ASP A 254 11.69 1.18 31.87
N GLU A 255 11.46 2.13 32.78
CA GLU A 255 10.25 2.95 32.86
C GLU A 255 9.92 3.64 31.51
N ALA A 256 10.92 4.14 30.81
CA ALA A 256 10.76 4.78 29.51
C ALA A 256 10.36 3.79 28.42
N ASP A 257 10.87 2.55 28.46
CA ASP A 257 10.50 1.50 27.52
C ASP A 257 9.10 0.95 27.83
N ALA A 258 8.73 0.77 29.10
CA ALA A 258 7.39 0.36 29.52
C ALA A 258 6.34 1.39 29.07
N SER A 259 6.57 2.67 29.34
CA SER A 259 5.72 3.80 28.87
C SER A 259 5.52 3.76 27.36
N LYS A 260 6.60 3.65 26.59
CA LYS A 260 6.55 3.59 25.13
C LYS A 260 5.79 2.39 24.60
N GLN A 261 5.96 1.21 25.22
CA GLN A 261 5.24 0.01 24.83
C GLN A 261 3.75 0.12 25.14
N ILE A 262 3.36 0.62 26.33
CA ILE A 262 1.98 0.84 26.72
C ILE A 262 1.29 1.80 25.76
N ARG A 263 1.90 2.94 25.45
CA ARG A 263 1.38 3.92 24.47
C ARG A 263 1.23 3.33 23.08
N SER A 264 2.21 2.51 22.65
CA SER A 264 2.16 1.83 21.34
C SER A 264 1.04 0.80 21.28
N ALA A 265 0.86 0.01 22.34
CA ALA A 265 -0.21 -0.98 22.48
C ALA A 265 -1.59 -0.31 22.51
N TYR A 266 -1.74 0.80 23.25
CA TYR A 266 -2.97 1.58 23.30
C TYR A 266 -3.37 2.12 21.91
N ASN A 267 -2.41 2.67 21.17
CA ASN A 267 -2.66 3.14 19.81
C ASN A 267 -3.01 2.00 18.84
N ALA A 268 -2.43 0.81 19.02
CA ALA A 268 -2.78 -0.36 18.25
C ALA A 268 -4.21 -0.83 18.55
N LEU A 269 -4.57 -0.90 19.83
CA LEU A 269 -5.93 -1.22 20.29
C LEU A 269 -6.97 -0.24 19.75
N MET A 270 -6.69 1.07 19.82
CA MET A 270 -7.55 2.10 19.27
C MET A 270 -7.83 1.90 17.78
N LYS A 271 -6.78 1.64 17.00
CA LYS A 271 -6.91 1.33 15.56
C LYS A 271 -7.74 0.06 15.31
N GLN A 272 -7.56 -0.96 16.13
CA GLN A 272 -8.31 -2.22 16.04
C GLN A 272 -9.81 -1.98 16.30
N ILE A 273 -10.15 -1.26 17.37
CA ILE A 273 -11.55 -0.93 17.72
C ILE A 273 -12.22 -0.11 16.61
N VAL A 274 -11.54 0.96 16.14
CA VAL A 274 -12.08 1.80 15.04
C VAL A 274 -12.33 0.97 13.78
N ARG A 275 -11.35 0.15 13.40
CA ARG A 275 -11.49 -0.72 12.22
C ARG A 275 -12.65 -1.71 12.38
N GLN A 276 -12.79 -2.31 13.54
CA GLN A 276 -13.85 -3.27 13.81
C GLN A 276 -15.22 -2.59 13.75
N LYS A 277 -15.38 -1.41 14.32
CA LYS A 277 -16.62 -0.62 14.23
C LYS A 277 -17.00 -0.29 12.79
N ILE A 278 -16.04 0.16 11.98
CA ILE A 278 -16.30 0.43 10.55
C ILE A 278 -16.80 -0.83 9.84
N LEU A 279 -16.16 -1.97 10.08
CA LEU A 279 -16.49 -3.23 9.40
C LEU A 279 -17.79 -3.87 9.86
N SER A 280 -18.13 -3.77 11.16
CA SER A 280 -19.30 -4.42 11.75
C SER A 280 -20.55 -3.53 11.77
N GLU A 281 -20.38 -2.23 11.96
CA GLU A 281 -21.48 -1.28 12.16
C GLU A 281 -21.65 -0.31 10.96
N GLY A 282 -20.71 -0.29 10.00
CA GLY A 282 -20.73 0.65 8.88
C GLY A 282 -20.58 2.12 9.32
N PHE A 283 -20.10 2.35 10.53
CA PHE A 283 -20.01 3.66 11.15
C PHE A 283 -18.57 4.15 11.24
N ARG A 284 -18.32 5.37 10.76
CA ARG A 284 -17.02 6.00 10.81
C ARG A 284 -16.88 6.81 12.10
N ILE A 285 -15.63 6.97 12.57
CA ILE A 285 -15.29 7.66 13.81
C ILE A 285 -15.77 9.12 13.85
N ASP A 286 -15.97 9.76 12.70
CA ASP A 286 -16.47 11.13 12.57
C ASP A 286 -18.01 11.20 12.48
N GLY A 287 -18.71 10.11 12.72
CA GLY A 287 -20.16 10.03 12.71
C GLY A 287 -20.81 9.90 11.34
N ARG A 288 -20.01 9.85 10.26
CA ARG A 288 -20.52 9.66 8.90
C ARG A 288 -20.74 8.18 8.59
N GLY A 289 -21.66 7.87 7.70
CA GLY A 289 -21.75 6.56 7.08
C GLY A 289 -20.62 6.32 6.07
N VAL A 290 -20.50 5.10 5.56
CA VAL A 290 -19.40 4.70 4.66
C VAL A 290 -19.44 5.39 3.30
N THR A 291 -20.61 5.90 2.88
CA THR A 291 -20.82 6.60 1.61
C THR A 291 -20.94 8.12 1.75
N ASP A 292 -20.95 8.64 2.98
CA ASP A 292 -21.12 10.07 3.21
C ASP A 292 -19.86 10.86 2.86
N ILE A 293 -20.04 11.96 2.16
CA ILE A 293 -18.99 12.90 1.78
C ILE A 293 -19.04 14.11 2.74
N ARG A 294 -17.89 14.61 3.14
CA ARG A 294 -17.81 15.87 3.91
C ARG A 294 -18.25 17.05 3.06
N ASP A 295 -18.93 18.02 3.71
CA ASP A 295 -19.21 19.29 3.05
C ASP A 295 -17.89 19.97 2.62
N LEU A 296 -17.90 20.50 1.40
CA LEU A 296 -16.80 21.29 0.88
C LEU A 296 -17.05 22.74 1.26
N SER A 297 -16.13 23.32 2.02
CA SER A 297 -16.15 24.72 2.42
C SER A 297 -14.81 25.37 2.13
N VAL A 298 -14.83 26.65 1.81
CA VAL A 298 -13.65 27.51 1.67
C VAL A 298 -13.87 28.69 2.61
N GLU A 299 -12.93 28.94 3.54
CA GLU A 299 -12.87 30.12 4.39
C GLU A 299 -11.86 31.12 3.85
#